data_5f92e5e5b01548f4d13d0e7c58fa0b64
#
_entry.id   5f92e5e5b01548f4d13d0e7c58fa0b64
#
_cell.length_a   1.000
_cell.length_b   1.000
_cell.length_c   1.000
_cell.angle_alpha   90.00
_cell.angle_beta   90.00
_cell.angle_gamma   90.00
#
_symmetry.space_group_name_H-M   'P 1'
#
loop_
_entity.id
_entity.type
_entity.pdbx_description
1 polymer ?
#
loop_
_entity_poly.entity_id
_entity_poly.type
_entity_poly.pdbx_seq_one_letter_code
_entity_poly.pdbx_strand_id
1 'polypeptide(L)'
;MAHPAKEPYYKLQLLEPIWGKRLSKTLSHLAKLQEKIGDDHDLVVLKSLLRKDPAAFGGTDAVERIICSVDDKSRRLRRSIEPLGEAIFAPSPERFVRKLGQHWKVWRNGGAGRNGYSKLRHSEVAKAGANNGTECPRDLR
;
A
#
# COMPACT_ATOMS: atom_id res chain seq x y z
N MET A 1 4.90 -10.13 -12.69
CA MET A 1 5.81 -8.96 -12.69
C MET A 1 5.70 -8.26 -11.34
N ALA A 2 6.79 -8.11 -10.61
CA ALA A 2 6.79 -7.45 -9.30
C ALA A 2 6.57 -5.94 -9.51
N HIS A 3 5.60 -5.37 -8.82
CA HIS A 3 5.28 -3.95 -8.90
C HIS A 3 6.44 -3.16 -8.25
N PRO A 4 7.13 -2.25 -8.97
CA PRO A 4 8.36 -1.60 -8.48
C PRO A 4 8.17 -0.80 -7.18
N ALA A 5 6.92 -0.43 -6.84
CA ALA A 5 6.60 0.28 -5.62
C ALA A 5 6.40 -0.62 -4.39
N LYS A 6 6.17 -1.93 -4.56
CA LYS A 6 5.97 -2.86 -3.43
C LYS A 6 7.28 -3.24 -2.73
N GLU A 7 8.37 -3.34 -3.49
CA GLU A 7 9.67 -3.73 -2.96
C GLU A 7 10.23 -2.79 -1.87
N PRO A 8 10.20 -1.45 -2.05
CA PRO A 8 10.64 -0.53 -1.01
C PRO A 8 9.80 -0.61 0.26
N TYR A 9 8.50 -0.84 0.13
CA TYR A 9 7.59 -0.98 1.28
C TYR A 9 8.00 -2.14 2.18
N TYR A 10 8.16 -3.34 1.62
CA TYR A 10 8.54 -4.52 2.39
C TYR A 10 9.94 -4.39 3.01
N LYS A 11 10.91 -3.82 2.26
CA LYS A 11 12.25 -3.56 2.78
C LYS A 11 12.24 -2.61 3.98
N LEU A 12 11.43 -1.55 3.92
CA LEU A 12 11.28 -0.60 5.02
C LEU A 12 10.51 -1.19 6.20
N GLN A 13 9.56 -2.08 5.97
CA GLN A 13 8.81 -2.76 7.03
C GLN A 13 9.75 -3.60 7.92
N LEU A 14 10.78 -4.22 7.36
CA LEU A 14 11.79 -4.94 8.13
C LEU A 14 12.58 -4.03 9.09
N LEU A 15 12.64 -2.73 8.83
CA LEU A 15 13.33 -1.74 9.67
C LEU A 15 12.43 -1.12 10.73
N GLU A 16 11.12 -1.42 10.73
CA GLU A 16 10.16 -0.85 11.68
C GLU A 16 10.53 -1.09 13.15
N PRO A 17 11.02 -2.28 13.56
CA PRO A 17 11.45 -2.53 14.93
C PRO A 17 12.62 -1.64 15.39
N ILE A 18 13.42 -1.16 14.42
CA ILE A 18 14.62 -0.35 14.67
C ILE A 18 14.27 1.14 14.78
N TRP A 19 13.33 1.60 13.97
CA TRP A 19 13.06 3.04 13.80
C TRP A 19 11.77 3.54 14.47
N GLY A 20 10.88 2.62 14.88
CA GLY A 20 9.68 2.92 15.64
C GLY A 20 8.69 3.85 14.90
N LYS A 21 7.97 4.68 15.67
CA LYS A 21 6.84 5.51 15.18
C LYS A 21 7.11 6.40 13.95
N ARG A 22 8.36 6.80 13.71
CA ARG A 22 8.69 7.64 12.55
C ARG A 22 8.63 6.86 11.24
N LEU A 23 9.08 5.60 11.26
CA LEU A 23 9.01 4.74 10.10
C LEU A 23 7.57 4.32 9.82
N SER A 24 6.76 4.06 10.85
CA SER A 24 5.33 3.76 10.71
C SER A 24 4.60 4.84 9.92
N LYS A 25 4.91 6.13 10.15
CA LYS A 25 4.32 7.22 9.38
C LYS A 25 4.74 7.18 7.90
N THR A 26 6.01 6.95 7.63
CA THR A 26 6.53 6.83 6.26
C THR A 26 5.92 5.61 5.55
N LEU A 27 5.83 4.47 6.23
CA LEU A 27 5.17 3.27 5.72
C LEU A 27 3.70 3.50 5.42
N SER A 28 2.97 4.22 6.30
CA SER A 28 1.57 4.59 6.05
C SER A 28 1.41 5.48 4.82
N HIS A 29 2.30 6.46 4.62
CA HIS A 29 2.29 7.30 3.42
C HIS A 29 2.61 6.48 2.16
N LEU A 30 3.59 5.57 2.26
CA LEU A 30 3.98 4.71 1.15
C LEU A 30 2.87 3.73 0.76
N ALA A 31 2.17 3.15 1.73
CA ALA A 31 1.01 2.29 1.49
C ALA A 31 -0.11 3.05 0.76
N LYS A 32 -0.45 4.26 1.22
CA LYS A 32 -1.44 5.12 0.56
C LYS A 32 -1.01 5.54 -0.85
N LEU A 33 0.28 5.78 -1.05
CA LEU A 33 0.83 6.11 -2.36
C LEU A 33 0.66 4.92 -3.33
N GLN A 34 0.99 3.70 -2.87
CA GLN A 34 0.84 2.48 -3.66
C GLN A 34 -0.61 2.21 -4.05
N GLU A 35 -1.56 2.37 -3.10
CA GLU A 35 -2.99 2.22 -3.33
C GLU A 35 -3.46 3.17 -4.44
N LYS A 36 -3.14 4.46 -4.33
CA LYS A 36 -3.55 5.47 -5.31
C LYS A 36 -2.92 5.28 -6.70
N ILE A 37 -1.66 4.84 -6.76
CA ILE A 37 -1.00 4.49 -8.03
C ILE A 37 -1.67 3.26 -8.65
N GLY A 38 -2.05 2.27 -7.85
CA GLY A 38 -2.83 1.12 -8.28
C GLY A 38 -4.17 1.54 -8.88
N ASP A 39 -4.92 2.37 -8.17
CA ASP A 39 -6.20 2.90 -8.65
C ASP A 39 -6.06 3.66 -9.99
N ASP A 40 -5.03 4.51 -10.15
CA ASP A 40 -4.79 5.24 -11.42
C ASP A 40 -4.43 4.26 -12.55
N HIS A 41 -3.67 3.21 -12.26
CA HIS A 41 -3.36 2.15 -13.24
C HIS A 41 -4.63 1.40 -13.68
N ASP A 42 -5.50 1.05 -12.75
CA ASP A 42 -6.76 0.35 -13.04
C ASP A 42 -7.69 1.22 -13.92
N LEU A 43 -7.68 2.54 -13.73
CA LEU A 43 -8.39 3.46 -14.61
C LEU A 43 -7.81 3.48 -16.03
N VAL A 44 -6.49 3.35 -16.19
CA VAL A 44 -5.85 3.23 -17.50
C VAL A 44 -6.25 1.92 -18.19
N VAL A 45 -6.27 0.81 -17.46
CA VAL A 45 -6.71 -0.49 -17.97
C VAL A 45 -8.19 -0.42 -18.40
N LEU A 46 -9.04 0.17 -17.57
CA LEU A 46 -10.47 0.36 -17.87
C LEU A 46 -10.66 1.15 -19.17
N LYS A 47 -9.95 2.26 -19.37
CA LYS A 47 -10.01 3.04 -20.62
C LYS A 47 -9.61 2.21 -21.85
N SER A 48 -8.58 1.39 -21.69
CA SER A 48 -8.13 0.50 -22.79
C SER A 48 -9.21 -0.53 -23.14
N LEU A 49 -9.88 -1.11 -22.17
CA LEU A 49 -10.97 -2.07 -22.37
C LEU A 49 -12.18 -1.40 -23.06
N LEU A 50 -12.60 -0.22 -22.59
CA LEU A 50 -13.72 0.53 -23.18
C LEU A 50 -13.47 0.89 -24.66
N ARG A 51 -12.24 1.25 -25.00
CA ARG A 51 -11.86 1.58 -26.39
C ARG A 51 -11.75 0.37 -27.30
N LYS A 52 -11.47 -0.81 -26.73
CA LYS A 52 -11.30 -2.04 -27.51
C LYS A 52 -12.62 -2.54 -28.11
N ASP A 53 -13.72 -2.41 -27.39
CA ASP A 53 -15.01 -2.86 -27.85
C ASP A 53 -16.15 -1.89 -27.36
N PRO A 54 -16.29 -0.74 -28.01
CA PRO A 54 -17.32 0.23 -27.65
C PRO A 54 -18.75 -0.30 -27.75
N ALA A 55 -18.99 -1.25 -28.64
CA ALA A 55 -20.32 -1.81 -28.84
C ALA A 55 -20.83 -2.57 -27.62
N ALA A 56 -19.95 -3.28 -26.91
CA ALA A 56 -20.27 -3.97 -25.68
C ALA A 56 -20.64 -3.03 -24.51
N PHE A 57 -20.29 -1.74 -24.61
CA PHE A 57 -20.51 -0.74 -23.56
C PHE A 57 -21.50 0.36 -23.95
N GLY A 58 -22.41 0.07 -24.90
CA GLY A 58 -23.46 1.00 -25.30
C GLY A 58 -23.09 1.97 -26.44
N GLY A 59 -22.01 1.67 -27.17
CA GLY A 59 -21.57 2.44 -28.33
C GLY A 59 -20.57 3.56 -27.99
N THR A 60 -20.06 4.19 -29.04
CA THR A 60 -18.97 5.18 -28.96
C THR A 60 -19.34 6.36 -28.05
N ASP A 61 -20.55 6.91 -28.16
CA ASP A 61 -20.95 8.08 -27.39
C ASP A 61 -21.07 7.79 -25.88
N ALA A 62 -21.52 6.57 -25.52
CA ALA A 62 -21.57 6.14 -24.13
C ALA A 62 -20.16 5.96 -23.57
N VAL A 63 -19.28 5.33 -24.33
CA VAL A 63 -17.87 5.13 -23.97
C VAL A 63 -17.14 6.47 -23.77
N GLU A 64 -17.32 7.44 -24.65
CA GLU A 64 -16.69 8.77 -24.50
C GLU A 64 -17.13 9.48 -23.20
N ARG A 65 -18.42 9.43 -22.84
CA ARG A 65 -18.89 9.97 -21.55
C ARG A 65 -18.24 9.28 -20.36
N ILE A 66 -18.09 7.95 -20.40
CA ILE A 66 -17.43 7.19 -19.34
C ILE A 66 -15.95 7.58 -19.26
N ILE A 67 -15.25 7.68 -20.40
CA ILE A 67 -13.83 8.06 -20.47
C ILE A 67 -13.63 9.46 -19.87
N CYS A 68 -14.48 10.44 -20.15
CA CYS A 68 -14.43 11.75 -19.52
C CYS A 68 -14.48 11.67 -17.99
N SER A 69 -15.39 10.86 -17.46
CA SER A 69 -15.51 10.66 -16.00
C SER A 69 -14.29 9.96 -15.40
N VAL A 70 -13.72 8.98 -16.11
CA VAL A 70 -12.49 8.27 -15.73
C VAL A 70 -11.31 9.22 -15.73
N ASP A 71 -11.18 10.10 -16.73
CA ASP A 71 -10.10 11.10 -16.81
C ASP A 71 -10.19 12.13 -15.68
N ASP A 72 -11.39 12.54 -15.30
CA ASP A 72 -11.59 13.42 -14.14
C ASP A 72 -11.19 12.75 -12.84
N LYS A 73 -11.49 11.47 -12.65
CA LYS A 73 -11.06 10.70 -11.50
C LYS A 73 -9.54 10.52 -11.47
N SER A 74 -8.93 10.17 -12.59
CA SER A 74 -7.48 10.03 -12.72
C SER A 74 -6.75 11.34 -12.38
N ARG A 75 -7.23 12.48 -12.88
CA ARG A 75 -6.68 13.81 -12.53
C ARG A 75 -6.74 14.10 -11.03
N ARG A 76 -7.85 13.77 -10.37
CA ARG A 76 -8.00 13.93 -8.91
C ARG A 76 -7.05 13.02 -8.13
N LEU A 77 -6.92 11.76 -8.56
CA LEU A 77 -5.94 10.82 -7.97
C LEU A 77 -4.52 11.36 -8.07
N ARG A 78 -4.07 11.77 -9.25
CA ARG A 78 -2.71 12.29 -9.48
C ARG A 78 -2.41 13.51 -8.62
N ARG A 79 -3.34 14.45 -8.50
CA ARG A 79 -3.20 15.60 -7.58
C ARG A 79 -3.06 15.17 -6.11
N SER A 80 -3.64 14.05 -5.72
CA SER A 80 -3.54 13.53 -4.35
C SER A 80 -2.29 12.67 -4.11
N ILE A 81 -1.64 12.21 -5.18
CA ILE A 81 -0.39 11.44 -5.16
C ILE A 81 0.82 12.35 -4.92
N GLU A 82 0.84 13.52 -5.56
CA GLU A 82 1.94 14.47 -5.53
C GLU A 82 2.41 14.82 -4.12
N PRO A 83 1.55 15.31 -3.19
CA PRO A 83 1.98 15.65 -1.84
C PRO A 83 2.43 14.43 -1.02
N LEU A 84 1.92 13.22 -1.32
CA LEU A 84 2.40 11.99 -0.68
C LEU A 84 3.82 11.64 -1.15
N GLY A 85 4.08 11.78 -2.45
CA GLY A 85 5.42 11.60 -3.02
C GLY A 85 6.41 12.58 -2.43
N GLU A 86 6.08 13.86 -2.40
CA GLU A 86 6.92 14.90 -1.78
C GLU A 86 7.22 14.57 -0.32
N ALA A 87 6.22 14.21 0.49
CA ALA A 87 6.41 13.89 1.90
C ALA A 87 7.35 12.68 2.12
N ILE A 88 7.36 11.71 1.19
CA ILE A 88 8.20 10.51 1.28
C ILE A 88 9.63 10.82 0.81
N PHE A 89 9.78 11.54 -0.30
CA PHE A 89 11.06 11.72 -1.01
C PHE A 89 11.74 13.05 -0.70
N ALA A 90 11.13 13.98 0.06
CA ALA A 90 11.75 15.23 0.49
C ALA A 90 13.09 15.07 1.25
N PRO A 91 13.28 14.07 2.13
CA PRO A 91 14.58 13.86 2.76
C PRO A 91 15.60 13.32 1.75
N SER A 92 16.80 13.92 1.68
CA SER A 92 17.86 13.35 0.86
C SER A 92 18.24 11.93 1.33
N PRO A 93 18.68 11.04 0.41
CA PRO A 93 19.10 9.69 0.75
C PRO A 93 20.16 9.63 1.85
N GLU A 94 21.13 10.55 1.82
CA GLU A 94 22.21 10.63 2.80
C GLU A 94 21.68 10.97 4.21
N ARG A 95 20.71 11.89 4.27
CA ARG A 95 20.04 12.26 5.53
C ARG A 95 19.24 11.08 6.09
N PHE A 96 18.59 10.33 5.20
CA PHE A 96 17.84 9.14 5.57
C PHE A 96 18.78 8.06 6.15
N VAL A 97 19.85 7.69 5.44
CA VAL A 97 20.84 6.69 5.85
C VAL A 97 21.52 7.09 7.17
N ARG A 98 21.90 8.36 7.32
CA ARG A 98 22.50 8.86 8.55
C ARG A 98 21.56 8.70 9.76
N LYS A 99 20.28 9.02 9.61
CA LYS A 99 19.29 8.85 10.68
C LYS A 99 19.05 7.37 10.99
N LEU A 100 18.97 6.53 9.97
CA LEU A 100 18.85 5.09 10.15
C LEU A 100 20.03 4.53 10.94
N GLY A 101 21.25 4.92 10.60
CA GLY A 101 22.46 4.52 11.30
C GLY A 101 22.49 4.93 12.78
N GLN A 102 21.94 6.12 13.11
CA GLN A 102 21.80 6.55 14.51
C GLN A 102 20.82 5.66 15.28
N HIS A 103 19.65 5.36 14.70
CA HIS A 103 18.67 4.48 15.32
C HIS A 103 19.17 3.05 15.45
N TRP A 104 19.89 2.54 14.46
CA TRP A 104 20.55 1.23 14.52
C TRP A 104 21.51 1.12 15.70
N LYS A 105 22.37 2.13 15.91
CA LYS A 105 23.31 2.17 17.05
C LYS A 105 22.58 2.09 18.39
N VAL A 106 21.52 2.86 18.55
CA VAL A 106 20.69 2.85 19.78
C VAL A 106 20.03 1.49 19.98
N TRP A 107 19.45 0.93 18.95
CA TRP A 107 18.78 -0.38 18.98
C TRP A 107 19.78 -1.50 19.33
N ARG A 108 20.93 -1.52 18.66
CA ARG A 108 21.98 -2.52 18.89
C ARG A 108 22.53 -2.47 20.33
N ASN A 109 22.65 -1.29 20.90
CA ASN A 109 23.17 -1.09 22.26
C ASN A 109 22.11 -1.31 23.36
N GLY A 110 20.98 -1.94 23.05
CA GLY A 110 19.97 -2.31 24.04
C GLY A 110 18.92 -1.24 24.33
N GLY A 111 18.90 -0.15 23.57
CA GLY A 111 18.07 1.03 23.83
C GLY A 111 16.58 0.94 23.45
N ALA A 112 16.06 -0.18 22.94
CA ALA A 112 14.61 -0.32 22.66
C ALA A 112 14.13 -1.77 22.37
N GLY A 113 15.01 -2.77 22.47
CA GLY A 113 14.76 -4.10 21.89
C GLY A 113 13.97 -5.08 22.77
N ARG A 114 13.65 -4.80 24.02
CA ARG A 114 12.96 -5.79 24.89
C ARG A 114 11.43 -5.71 24.88
N ASN A 115 10.84 -4.59 24.49
CA ASN A 115 9.37 -4.43 24.54
C ASN A 115 8.66 -4.51 23.17
N GLY A 116 9.37 -4.53 22.04
CA GLY A 116 8.76 -4.56 20.70
C GLY A 116 8.36 -5.95 20.22
N TYR A 117 9.19 -6.94 20.50
CA TYR A 117 8.95 -8.32 20.02
C TYR A 117 7.86 -9.07 20.76
N SER A 118 7.56 -8.69 22.00
CA SER A 118 6.50 -9.31 22.81
C SER A 118 5.09 -9.00 22.31
N LYS A 119 4.87 -7.82 21.70
CA LYS A 119 3.54 -7.42 21.21
C LYS A 119 3.15 -8.02 19.86
N LEU A 120 4.12 -8.33 19.00
CA LEU A 120 3.83 -8.87 17.66
C LEU A 120 3.42 -10.35 17.69
N ARG A 121 3.95 -11.14 18.65
CA ARG A 121 3.59 -12.56 18.78
C ARG A 121 2.14 -12.79 19.25
N HIS A 122 1.53 -11.83 19.95
CA HIS A 122 0.17 -12.03 20.50
C HIS A 122 -0.93 -11.58 19.55
N SER A 123 -0.64 -10.72 18.58
CA SER A 123 -1.66 -10.23 17.64
C SER A 123 -1.85 -11.12 16.40
N GLU A 124 -0.83 -11.87 15.99
CA GLU A 124 -0.95 -12.77 14.84
C GLU A 124 -1.55 -14.13 15.21
N VAL A 125 -1.25 -14.65 16.42
CA VAL A 125 -1.84 -15.91 16.87
C VAL A 125 -3.35 -15.75 17.16
N ALA A 126 -3.80 -14.57 17.58
CA ALA A 126 -5.22 -14.32 17.83
C ALA A 126 -6.06 -14.20 16.54
N LYS A 127 -5.46 -13.84 15.41
CA LYS A 127 -6.16 -13.76 14.10
C LYS A 127 -6.19 -15.09 13.33
N ALA A 128 -5.28 -16.01 13.61
CA ALA A 128 -5.23 -17.32 12.96
C ALA A 128 -6.19 -18.34 13.59
N GLY A 129 -6.69 -18.12 14.81
CA GLY A 129 -7.56 -19.04 15.53
C GLY A 129 -9.06 -18.87 15.32
N ALA A 130 -9.51 -17.84 14.58
CA ALA A 130 -10.93 -17.50 14.49
C ALA A 130 -11.65 -17.99 13.21
N ASN A 131 -11.02 -18.81 12.37
CA ASN A 131 -11.60 -19.19 11.07
C ASN A 131 -11.62 -20.71 10.82
N ASN A 132 -11.95 -21.52 11.85
CA ASN A 132 -12.27 -22.94 11.67
C ASN A 132 -13.59 -23.27 12.37
N GLY A 133 -14.69 -22.89 11.75
CA GLY A 133 -16.02 -23.30 12.10
C GLY A 133 -16.87 -23.46 10.84
N THR A 134 -16.52 -24.44 10.00
CA THR A 134 -17.40 -24.87 8.89
C THR A 134 -18.19 -26.06 9.39
N GLU A 135 -19.36 -25.80 9.96
CA GLU A 135 -20.38 -26.82 10.11
C GLU A 135 -20.98 -27.15 8.75
N CYS A 136 -20.86 -28.40 8.37
CA CYS A 136 -21.51 -29.02 7.21
C CYS A 136 -22.94 -29.39 7.60
N PRO A 137 -24.01 -28.95 6.94
CA PRO A 137 -25.36 -29.47 7.18
C PRO A 137 -25.48 -30.87 6.57
N ARG A 138 -25.60 -31.89 7.41
CA ARG A 138 -26.26 -33.14 7.04
C ARG A 138 -27.76 -32.90 7.14
N ASP A 139 -28.47 -33.19 6.09
CA ASP A 139 -29.76 -33.89 6.03
C ASP A 139 -30.54 -33.44 4.79
N LEU A 140 -30.53 -34.31 3.80
CA LEU A 140 -31.61 -34.45 2.83
C LEU A 140 -31.98 -35.93 2.76
N ARG A 141 -33.08 -36.25 3.41
CA ARG A 141 -33.94 -37.38 3.01
C ARG A 141 -35.08 -36.85 2.14
#